data_5ae3d8d5992bd8ad7747147700d1c8eb
#
_entry.id   5ae3d8d5992bd8ad7747147700d1c8eb
#
_cell.length_a   1.000
_cell.length_b   1.000
_cell.length_c   1.000
_cell.angle_alpha   90.00
_cell.angle_beta   90.00
_cell.angle_gamma   90.00
#
_symmetry.space_group_name_H-M   'P 1'
#
loop_
_entity.id
_entity.type
_entity.pdbx_description
1 polymer ?
#
loop_
_entity_poly.entity_id
_entity_poly.type
_entity_poly.pdbx_seq_one_letter_code
_entity_poly.pdbx_strand_id
1 'polypeptide(L)'
;KGGNYGWKDIAWGGTEYYGAKIGISAFKKKYNKPIISWVPSIGVGQINFYKGQTFSEWNDDMLVSSTKKGLLIKLKIEKNIIIDEEIIINKSIGRIRDFEIDTKGDIYLITDDFNSSLWRLFR
;
A
#
# COMPACT_ATOMS: atom_id res chain seq x y z
N LYS A 1 -13.94 -11.79 1.13
CA LYS A 1 -13.49 -12.50 2.34
C LYS A 1 -13.23 -13.96 1.99
N GLY A 2 -12.08 -14.54 2.45
CA GLY A 2 -11.70 -15.94 2.19
C GLY A 2 -11.21 -16.24 0.76
N GLY A 3 -10.93 -15.25 -0.06
CA GLY A 3 -10.39 -15.46 -1.41
C GLY A 3 -8.96 -15.99 -1.39
N ASN A 4 -8.64 -16.90 -2.32
CA ASN A 4 -7.29 -17.41 -2.53
C ASN A 4 -6.66 -16.67 -3.73
N TYR A 5 -5.58 -15.92 -3.47
CA TYR A 5 -4.84 -15.14 -4.46
C TYR A 5 -3.58 -15.84 -4.97
N GLY A 6 -3.38 -17.10 -4.57
CA GLY A 6 -2.41 -17.98 -5.20
C GLY A 6 -0.96 -17.85 -4.75
N TRP A 7 -0.71 -17.29 -3.59
CA TRP A 7 0.64 -17.29 -3.03
C TRP A 7 1.10 -18.75 -2.73
N LYS A 8 2.24 -19.19 -3.15
CA LYS A 8 3.30 -18.58 -4.01
C LYS A 8 3.32 -19.18 -5.43
N ASP A 9 2.19 -19.72 -5.84
CA ASP A 9 2.03 -20.40 -7.12
C ASP A 9 1.99 -19.41 -8.29
N ILE A 10 1.51 -18.17 -8.01
CA ILE A 10 1.51 -17.06 -8.96
C ILE A 10 2.27 -15.87 -8.41
N ALA A 11 3.06 -15.24 -9.27
CA ALA A 11 3.73 -13.97 -9.03
C ALA A 11 4.13 -13.34 -10.37
N TRP A 12 4.39 -12.03 -10.35
CA TRP A 12 4.93 -11.29 -11.51
C TRP A 12 6.42 -11.58 -11.77
N GLY A 13 6.96 -12.62 -11.13
CA GLY A 13 8.38 -12.96 -11.12
C GLY A 13 9.07 -12.53 -9.84
N GLY A 14 10.37 -12.77 -9.77
CA GLY A 14 11.18 -12.51 -8.59
C GLY A 14 11.73 -13.80 -7.98
N THR A 15 12.46 -13.63 -6.88
CA THR A 15 13.10 -14.73 -6.15
C THR A 15 12.86 -14.57 -4.66
N GLU A 16 12.83 -15.69 -3.97
CA GLU A 16 12.96 -15.77 -2.51
C GLU A 16 14.33 -15.22 -2.06
N TYR A 17 14.51 -14.93 -0.78
CA TYR A 17 15.79 -14.49 -0.23
C TYR A 17 16.95 -15.47 -0.47
N TYR A 18 16.65 -16.77 -0.59
CA TYR A 18 17.61 -17.83 -0.90
C TYR A 18 17.73 -18.13 -2.41
N GLY A 19 17.16 -17.28 -3.28
CA GLY A 19 17.36 -17.33 -4.73
C GLY A 19 16.39 -18.21 -5.52
N ALA A 20 15.51 -19.00 -4.89
CA ALA A 20 14.51 -19.79 -5.60
C ALA A 20 13.50 -18.87 -6.32
N LYS A 21 13.09 -19.23 -7.54
CA LYS A 21 12.08 -18.48 -8.30
C LYS A 21 10.71 -18.53 -7.62
N ILE A 22 10.02 -17.41 -7.60
CA ILE A 22 8.66 -17.26 -7.10
C ILE A 22 7.69 -17.25 -8.27
N GLY A 23 6.70 -18.18 -8.23
CA GLY A 23 5.65 -18.28 -9.22
C GLY A 23 6.14 -18.59 -10.64
N ILE A 24 5.23 -19.06 -11.46
CA ILE A 24 5.48 -19.41 -12.86
C ILE A 24 4.69 -18.56 -13.85
N SER A 25 3.71 -17.82 -13.34
CA SER A 25 2.91 -16.88 -14.13
C SER A 25 2.22 -15.85 -13.22
N ALA A 26 1.88 -14.70 -13.78
CA ALA A 26 1.17 -13.64 -13.08
C ALA A 26 -0.28 -14.02 -12.71
N PHE A 27 -0.92 -14.89 -13.49
CA PHE A 27 -2.32 -15.27 -13.31
C PHE A 27 -2.56 -16.75 -13.59
N LYS A 28 -3.45 -17.36 -12.80
CA LYS A 28 -4.08 -18.66 -13.10
C LYS A 28 -5.57 -18.55 -12.82
N LYS A 29 -6.41 -19.15 -13.68
CA LYS A 29 -7.89 -19.06 -13.60
C LYS A 29 -8.48 -19.48 -12.24
N LYS A 30 -7.80 -20.38 -11.52
CA LYS A 30 -8.26 -20.90 -10.23
C LYS A 30 -8.09 -19.94 -9.04
N TYR A 31 -7.37 -18.83 -9.24
CA TYR A 31 -7.10 -17.84 -8.20
C TYR A 31 -7.81 -16.51 -8.45
N ASN A 32 -8.12 -15.82 -7.35
CA ASN A 32 -8.68 -14.49 -7.43
C ASN A 32 -7.62 -13.51 -7.98
N LYS A 33 -8.07 -12.58 -8.82
CA LYS A 33 -7.20 -11.51 -9.30
C LYS A 33 -7.12 -10.40 -8.24
N PRO A 34 -5.94 -9.80 -8.02
CA PRO A 34 -5.82 -8.57 -7.23
C PRO A 34 -6.48 -7.41 -7.98
N ILE A 35 -6.95 -6.40 -7.24
CA ILE A 35 -7.49 -5.16 -7.81
C ILE A 35 -6.38 -4.21 -8.26
N ILE A 36 -5.19 -4.31 -7.65
CA ILE A 36 -3.98 -3.57 -8.04
C ILE A 36 -2.73 -4.42 -7.82
N SER A 37 -1.69 -4.19 -8.61
CA SER A 37 -0.38 -4.82 -8.46
C SER A 37 0.71 -3.83 -8.82
N TRP A 38 1.71 -3.68 -7.95
CA TRP A 38 2.91 -2.90 -8.23
C TRP A 38 4.07 -3.79 -8.64
N VAL A 39 4.62 -3.54 -9.84
CA VAL A 39 5.76 -4.28 -10.39
C VAL A 39 6.84 -3.28 -10.82
N PRO A 40 8.01 -3.25 -10.16
CA PRO A 40 8.42 -4.08 -9.03
C PRO A 40 7.65 -3.78 -7.73
N SER A 41 7.61 -4.74 -6.81
CA SER A 41 6.92 -4.61 -5.52
C SER A 41 7.41 -3.38 -4.76
N ILE A 42 6.47 -2.62 -4.22
CA ILE A 42 6.73 -1.46 -3.37
C ILE A 42 6.95 -1.82 -1.88
N GLY A 43 6.71 -3.08 -1.51
CA GLY A 43 6.72 -3.51 -0.11
C GLY A 43 5.59 -2.84 0.67
N VAL A 44 4.36 -3.27 0.41
CA VAL A 44 3.16 -2.74 1.09
C VAL A 44 3.30 -2.92 2.60
N GLY A 45 3.10 -1.84 3.34
CA GLY A 45 3.07 -1.81 4.80
C GLY A 45 1.65 -1.90 5.31
N GLN A 46 0.99 -0.76 5.45
CA GLN A 46 -0.38 -0.63 5.94
C GLN A 46 -1.33 -0.23 4.81
N ILE A 47 -2.60 -0.61 4.94
CA ILE A 47 -3.71 -0.19 4.09
C ILE A 47 -4.87 0.24 4.98
N ASN A 48 -5.42 1.43 4.75
CA ASN A 48 -6.60 1.92 5.44
C ASN A 48 -7.44 2.82 4.52
N PHE A 49 -8.76 2.87 4.75
CA PHE A 49 -9.62 3.83 4.08
C PHE A 49 -9.60 5.15 4.85
N TYR A 50 -9.44 6.23 4.11
CA TYR A 50 -9.45 7.55 4.73
C TYR A 50 -10.86 7.95 5.15
N LYS A 51 -10.97 8.48 6.37
CA LYS A 51 -12.16 9.17 6.90
C LYS A 51 -11.71 10.30 7.81
N GLY A 52 -12.14 11.51 7.51
CA GLY A 52 -11.80 12.66 8.32
C GLY A 52 -12.18 13.99 7.71
N GLN A 53 -11.95 15.05 8.47
CA GLN A 53 -12.23 16.42 8.05
C GLN A 53 -10.99 17.12 7.50
N THR A 54 -9.80 16.72 7.91
CA THR A 54 -8.53 17.36 7.54
C THR A 54 -8.30 17.34 6.03
N PHE A 55 -8.56 16.18 5.38
CA PHE A 55 -8.50 16.01 3.93
C PHE A 55 -9.85 15.47 3.45
N SER A 56 -10.92 16.23 3.63
CA SER A 56 -12.30 15.78 3.38
C SER A 56 -12.53 15.26 1.96
N GLU A 57 -11.76 15.74 1.00
CA GLU A 57 -11.76 15.30 -0.40
C GLU A 57 -11.19 13.87 -0.62
N TRP A 58 -10.54 13.29 0.41
CA TRP A 58 -10.00 11.92 0.40
C TRP A 58 -10.94 10.89 1.04
N ASN A 59 -12.10 11.34 1.53
CA ASN A 59 -13.04 10.42 2.18
C ASN A 59 -13.41 9.29 1.23
N ASP A 60 -13.33 8.05 1.78
CA ASP A 60 -13.54 6.77 1.09
C ASP A 60 -12.42 6.35 0.10
N ASP A 61 -11.38 7.18 -0.11
CA ASP A 61 -10.18 6.76 -0.81
C ASP A 61 -9.34 5.82 0.07
N MET A 62 -8.56 4.94 -0.56
CA MET A 62 -7.67 4.01 0.13
C MET A 62 -6.27 4.59 0.22
N LEU A 63 -5.71 4.63 1.43
CA LEU A 63 -4.31 4.96 1.66
C LEU A 63 -3.49 3.67 1.78
N VAL A 64 -2.30 3.67 1.18
CA VAL A 64 -1.36 2.55 1.18
C VAL A 64 0.03 3.06 1.51
N SER A 65 0.65 2.52 2.56
CA SER A 65 2.05 2.81 2.85
C SER A 65 2.99 1.80 2.19
N SER A 66 4.23 2.23 1.96
CA SER A 66 5.28 1.40 1.36
C SER A 66 6.56 1.45 2.19
N THR A 67 7.02 0.30 2.63
CA THR A 67 8.29 0.17 3.34
C THR A 67 9.49 0.23 2.39
N LYS A 68 9.42 -0.43 1.23
CA LYS A 68 10.56 -0.51 0.28
C LYS A 68 10.81 0.80 -0.46
N LYS A 69 9.76 1.54 -0.77
CA LYS A 69 9.83 2.77 -1.58
C LYS A 69 9.68 4.05 -0.74
N GLY A 70 9.26 3.96 0.53
CA GLY A 70 9.00 5.12 1.39
C GLY A 70 7.86 5.99 0.84
N LEU A 71 6.77 5.37 0.40
CA LEU A 71 5.64 6.05 -0.21
C LEU A 71 4.42 6.04 0.72
N LEU A 72 3.65 7.11 0.69
CA LEU A 72 2.23 7.10 1.02
C LEU A 72 1.47 7.34 -0.27
N ILE A 73 0.65 6.38 -0.66
CA ILE A 73 -0.12 6.38 -1.91
C ILE A 73 -1.59 6.50 -1.55
N LYS A 74 -2.29 7.38 -2.26
CA LYS A 74 -3.76 7.46 -2.24
C LYS A 74 -4.32 6.82 -3.50
N LEU A 75 -5.25 5.91 -3.33
CA LEU A 75 -5.98 5.24 -4.41
C LEU A 75 -7.43 5.71 -4.38
N LYS A 76 -7.84 6.42 -5.41
CA LYS A 76 -9.23 6.81 -5.57
C LYS A 76 -10.07 5.63 -6.02
N ILE A 77 -11.14 5.34 -5.27
CA ILE A 77 -12.00 4.17 -5.52
C ILE A 77 -13.41 4.63 -5.86
N GLU A 78 -13.90 4.20 -7.02
CA GLU A 78 -15.30 4.35 -7.41
C GLU A 78 -15.88 3.01 -7.83
N LYS A 79 -17.06 2.64 -7.28
CA LYS A 79 -17.75 1.37 -7.59
C LYS A 79 -16.85 0.13 -7.47
N ASN A 80 -15.99 0.08 -6.43
CA ASN A 80 -14.99 -0.97 -6.19
C ASN A 80 -13.89 -1.10 -7.27
N ILE A 81 -13.66 -0.04 -8.03
CA ILE A 81 -12.59 0.03 -9.02
C ILE A 81 -11.67 1.18 -8.64
N ILE A 82 -10.36 0.95 -8.72
CA ILE A 82 -9.36 2.01 -8.58
C ILE A 82 -9.35 2.80 -9.89
N ILE A 83 -9.67 4.09 -9.79
CA ILE A 83 -9.76 4.99 -10.94
C ILE A 83 -8.59 5.96 -11.03
N ASP A 84 -7.86 6.16 -9.92
CA ASP A 84 -6.69 7.04 -9.88
C ASP A 84 -5.71 6.60 -8.79
N GLU A 85 -4.42 6.90 -8.99
CA GLU A 85 -3.34 6.65 -8.04
C GLU A 85 -2.49 7.92 -7.91
N GLU A 86 -2.40 8.45 -6.68
CA GLU A 86 -1.63 9.64 -6.36
C GLU A 86 -0.59 9.34 -5.28
N ILE A 87 0.66 9.77 -5.49
CA ILE A 87 1.72 9.66 -4.49
C ILE A 87 1.70 10.91 -3.62
N ILE A 88 1.27 10.77 -2.37
CA ILE A 88 1.19 11.85 -1.39
C ILE A 88 2.57 12.13 -0.76
N ILE A 89 3.29 11.06 -0.39
CA ILE A 89 4.66 11.12 0.16
C ILE A 89 5.57 10.29 -0.73
N ASN A 90 6.67 10.88 -1.20
CA ASN A 90 7.65 10.21 -2.06
C ASN A 90 9.05 10.28 -1.44
N LYS A 91 9.42 9.27 -0.65
CA LYS A 91 10.74 9.06 -0.02
C LYS A 91 11.23 10.17 0.92
N SER A 92 10.45 11.20 1.18
CA SER A 92 10.87 12.38 1.94
C SER A 92 11.08 12.13 3.43
N ILE A 93 10.43 11.10 3.98
CA ILE A 93 10.46 10.78 5.42
C ILE A 93 11.05 9.38 5.73
N GLY A 94 11.50 8.64 4.72
CA GLY A 94 12.05 7.29 4.88
C GLY A 94 11.03 6.17 4.67
N ARG A 95 11.32 4.98 5.21
CA ARG A 95 10.50 3.77 5.08
C ARG A 95 9.23 3.86 5.93
N ILE A 96 8.08 4.06 5.32
CA ILE A 96 6.81 4.15 6.06
C ILE A 96 6.35 2.74 6.43
N ARG A 97 6.42 2.41 7.73
CA ARG A 97 6.06 1.10 8.26
C ARG A 97 4.57 0.94 8.46
N ASP A 98 3.97 1.97 9.05
CA ASP A 98 2.58 1.97 9.46
C ASP A 98 2.03 3.39 9.49
N PHE A 99 0.72 3.55 9.49
CA PHE A 99 0.05 4.83 9.70
C PHE A 99 -1.34 4.63 10.31
N GLU A 100 -1.78 5.64 11.06
CA GLU A 100 -3.12 5.74 11.62
C GLU A 100 -3.75 7.09 11.29
N ILE A 101 -5.07 7.11 11.21
CA ILE A 101 -5.87 8.30 10.94
C ILE A 101 -6.65 8.61 12.23
N ASP A 102 -6.45 9.80 12.78
CA ASP A 102 -7.17 10.21 13.98
C ASP A 102 -8.64 10.61 13.69
N THR A 103 -9.37 10.93 14.75
CA THR A 103 -10.80 11.30 14.65
C THR A 103 -11.07 12.59 13.88
N LYS A 104 -10.05 13.44 13.69
CA LYS A 104 -10.13 14.66 12.87
C LYS A 104 -9.74 14.41 11.42
N GLY A 105 -8.98 13.35 11.16
CA GLY A 105 -8.46 13.01 9.85
C GLY A 105 -6.99 13.36 9.64
N ASP A 106 -6.25 13.73 10.71
CA ASP A 106 -4.81 13.84 10.64
C ASP A 106 -4.20 12.45 10.54
N ILE A 107 -3.11 12.32 9.78
CA ILE A 107 -2.47 11.03 9.53
C ILE A 107 -1.15 10.99 10.29
N TYR A 108 -1.01 10.03 11.17
CA TYR A 108 0.22 9.76 11.91
C TYR A 108 0.95 8.59 11.25
N LEU A 109 2.23 8.79 10.91
CA LEU A 109 3.04 7.79 10.22
C LEU A 109 4.27 7.46 11.06
N ILE A 110 4.61 6.18 11.16
CA ILE A 110 5.87 5.70 11.72
C ILE A 110 6.80 5.21 10.64
N THR A 111 8.06 5.61 10.73
CA THR A 111 9.11 5.10 9.85
C THR A 111 9.89 3.97 10.51
N ASP A 112 10.50 3.12 9.68
CA ASP A 112 11.26 1.94 10.08
C ASP A 112 12.67 2.04 9.46
N ASP A 113 13.39 3.07 9.87
CA ASP A 113 14.77 3.35 9.44
C ASP A 113 15.68 3.39 10.66
N PHE A 114 16.99 3.52 10.42
CA PHE A 114 17.99 3.63 11.48
C PHE A 114 17.68 4.79 12.46
N ASN A 115 17.11 5.89 11.93
CA ASN A 115 16.58 7.02 12.70
C ASN A 115 15.06 7.09 12.52
N SER A 116 14.35 6.13 13.11
CA SER A 116 12.89 6.07 13.04
C SER A 116 12.22 7.28 13.68
N SER A 117 11.13 7.73 13.11
CA SER A 117 10.41 8.95 13.53
C SER A 117 8.89 8.76 13.46
N LEU A 118 8.19 9.52 14.30
CA LEU A 118 6.75 9.71 14.19
C LEU A 118 6.48 11.01 13.46
N TRP A 119 5.73 10.95 12.40
CA TRP A 119 5.35 12.07 11.57
C TRP A 119 3.85 12.32 11.66
N ARG A 120 3.44 13.57 11.52
CA ARG A 120 2.04 13.96 11.42
C ARG A 120 1.82 14.72 10.11
N LEU A 121 0.89 14.24 9.30
CA LEU A 121 0.39 14.92 8.11
C LEU A 121 -0.94 15.59 8.46
N PHE A 122 -1.00 16.90 8.31
CA PHE A 122 -2.16 17.76 8.66
C PHE A 122 -2.24 18.96 7.71
N ARG A 123 -3.35 19.67 7.75
CA ARG A 123 -3.54 20.99 7.08
C ARG A 123 -3.35 22.13 8.05
#